data_d8d3801b60fb8aaad348ca725c70c0fb
#
_entry.id   d8d3801b60fb8aaad348ca725c70c0fb
#
_cell.length_a   1.000
_cell.length_b   1.000
_cell.length_c   1.000
_cell.angle_alpha   90.00
_cell.angle_beta   90.00
_cell.angle_gamma   90.00
#
_symmetry.space_group_name_H-M   'P 1'
#
loop_
_entity.id
_entity.type
_entity.pdbx_description
1 polymer ?
#
loop_
_entity_poly.entity_id
_entity_poly.type
_entity_poly.pdbx_seq_one_letter_code
_entity_poly.pdbx_strand_id
1 'polypeptide(L)'
;MSGLILFRWCILTLHHCENGKYLCAVLDDASRKILAAGEFDNETTENAIAILKKAYDECKPLYPILSIVTDHGSQFYANKRDVNGYAEHGFEGFLEEVGIKHILCGVNHPQTNGKLEKWHDCYIRHRSRFRSLEEFVLWYNNRPHGALNLRRAETPNDAFIRKMRPEVWLGLAAKSFGW
;
A
#
# COMPACT_ATOMS: atom_id res chain seq x y z
N MET A 1 -29.79 -9.29 -0.90
CA MET A 1 -28.41 -9.69 -1.22
C MET A 1 -27.54 -8.45 -1.24
N SER A 2 -26.95 -8.10 -0.12
CA SER A 2 -26.08 -6.93 0.01
C SER A 2 -24.73 -7.32 -0.55
N GLY A 3 -24.45 -6.92 -1.80
CA GLY A 3 -23.14 -7.05 -2.39
C GLY A 3 -22.13 -6.23 -1.56
N LEU A 4 -21.29 -6.91 -0.81
CA LEU A 4 -20.14 -6.29 -0.16
C LEU A 4 -19.24 -5.73 -1.27
N ILE A 5 -19.34 -4.44 -1.53
CA ILE A 5 -18.36 -3.71 -2.34
C ILE A 5 -17.10 -3.69 -1.49
N LEU A 6 -16.21 -4.66 -1.73
CA LEU A 6 -14.86 -4.64 -1.14
C LEU A 6 -14.10 -3.46 -1.75
N PHE A 7 -14.17 -2.32 -1.07
CA PHE A 7 -13.31 -1.18 -1.38
C PHE A 7 -11.86 -1.61 -1.16
N ARG A 8 -11.01 -1.42 -2.17
CA ARG A 8 -9.59 -1.67 -2.00
C ARG A 8 -8.95 -0.53 -1.24
N TRP A 9 -8.62 -0.82 -0.01
CA TRP A 9 -7.88 0.07 0.86
C TRP A 9 -6.41 -0.31 0.82
N CYS A 10 -5.57 0.64 0.51
CA CYS A 10 -4.13 0.50 0.68
C CYS A 10 -3.68 1.34 1.86
N ILE A 11 -2.60 0.92 2.48
CA ILE A 11 -1.97 1.62 3.58
C ILE A 11 -0.62 2.10 3.09
N LEU A 12 -0.35 3.39 3.19
CA LEU A 12 0.96 3.97 2.93
C LEU A 12 1.62 4.31 4.25
N THR A 13 2.86 3.89 4.38
CA THR A 13 3.67 4.15 5.57
C THR A 13 5.04 4.67 5.17
N LEU A 14 5.60 5.46 6.05
CA LEU A 14 6.98 5.87 6.02
C LEU A 14 7.57 5.64 7.41
N HIS A 15 8.65 4.85 7.50
CA HIS A 15 9.23 4.40 8.76
C HIS A 15 10.75 4.59 8.76
N HIS A 16 11.28 5.22 9.81
CA HIS A 16 12.70 5.35 10.01
C HIS A 16 13.30 4.02 10.48
N CYS A 17 14.26 3.50 9.72
CA CYS A 17 14.92 2.23 10.00
C CYS A 17 16.21 2.43 10.80
N GLU A 18 16.65 1.41 11.52
CA GLU A 18 17.90 1.44 12.33
C GLU A 18 19.15 1.69 11.47
N ASN A 19 19.11 1.39 10.18
CA ASN A 19 20.20 1.66 9.23
C ASN A 19 20.26 3.13 8.74
N GLY A 20 19.46 4.01 9.33
CA GLY A 20 19.38 5.44 8.96
C GLY A 20 18.58 5.73 7.70
N LYS A 21 17.97 4.71 7.07
CA LYS A 21 17.08 4.88 5.91
C LYS A 21 15.62 5.02 6.32
N TYR A 22 14.84 5.62 5.45
CA TYR A 22 13.38 5.68 5.57
C TYR A 22 12.76 4.68 4.59
N LEU A 23 12.03 3.70 5.12
CA LEU A 23 11.26 2.75 4.33
C LEU A 23 9.89 3.32 4.04
N CYS A 24 9.58 3.54 2.77
CA CYS A 24 8.24 3.90 2.30
C CYS A 24 7.62 2.69 1.60
N ALA A 25 6.38 2.35 1.91
CA ALA A 25 5.71 1.21 1.30
C ALA A 25 4.19 1.41 1.18
N VAL A 26 3.62 0.89 0.08
CA VAL A 26 2.17 0.75 -0.13
C VAL A 26 1.79 -0.71 0.05
N LEU A 27 0.96 -0.97 1.05
CA LEU A 27 0.47 -2.30 1.40
C LEU A 27 -1.02 -2.42 1.07
N ASP A 28 -1.41 -3.45 0.34
CA ASP A 28 -2.81 -3.81 0.15
C ASP A 28 -3.40 -4.40 1.44
N ASP A 29 -4.37 -3.71 2.02
CA ASP A 29 -4.94 -4.07 3.32
C ASP A 29 -5.56 -5.47 3.34
N ALA A 30 -6.16 -5.89 2.25
CA ALA A 30 -6.86 -7.16 2.16
C ALA A 30 -5.94 -8.36 2.01
N SER A 31 -4.92 -8.27 1.15
CA SER A 31 -4.02 -9.39 0.82
C SER A 31 -2.70 -9.36 1.58
N ARG A 32 -2.36 -8.25 2.24
CA ARG A 32 -1.03 -8.01 2.84
C ARG A 32 0.10 -7.89 1.80
N LYS A 33 -0.23 -7.79 0.52
CA LYS A 33 0.75 -7.63 -0.54
C LYS A 33 1.36 -6.25 -0.50
N ILE A 34 2.68 -6.17 -0.59
CA ILE A 34 3.40 -4.93 -0.85
C ILE A 34 3.30 -4.66 -2.35
N LEU A 35 2.62 -3.57 -2.71
CA LEU A 35 2.43 -3.13 -4.10
C LEU A 35 3.65 -2.38 -4.60
N ALA A 36 4.20 -1.50 -3.77
CA ALA A 36 5.46 -0.80 -4.03
C ALA A 36 6.18 -0.51 -2.72
N ALA A 37 7.50 -0.43 -2.77
CA ALA A 37 8.33 0.02 -1.66
C ALA A 37 9.57 0.74 -2.17
N GLY A 38 10.19 1.56 -1.29
CA GLY A 38 11.44 2.28 -1.54
C GLY A 38 12.16 2.59 -0.24
N GLU A 39 13.50 2.65 -0.32
CA GLU A 39 14.40 3.06 0.76
C GLU A 39 14.99 4.42 0.42
N PHE A 40 14.87 5.40 1.32
CA PHE A 40 15.27 6.79 1.08
C PHE A 40 16.18 7.31 2.21
N ASP A 41 16.91 8.37 1.94
CA ASP A 41 17.75 9.04 2.95
C ASP A 41 16.94 10.02 3.81
N ASN A 42 15.76 10.42 3.36
CA ASN A 42 14.90 11.39 4.03
C ASN A 42 13.43 11.07 3.88
N GLU A 43 12.64 11.64 4.79
CA GLU A 43 11.20 11.56 4.82
C GLU A 43 10.59 12.78 4.12
N THR A 44 10.18 12.61 2.86
CA THR A 44 9.58 13.71 2.08
C THR A 44 8.26 13.32 1.43
N THR A 45 7.48 14.34 1.13
CA THR A 45 6.23 14.23 0.37
C THR A 45 6.48 13.63 -1.02
N GLU A 46 7.56 14.04 -1.68
CA GLU A 46 7.93 13.56 -3.02
C GLU A 46 8.22 12.06 -3.02
N ASN A 47 8.92 11.56 -2.00
CA ASN A 47 9.20 10.13 -1.85
C ASN A 47 7.90 9.33 -1.65
N ALA A 48 6.99 9.86 -0.84
CA ALA A 48 5.67 9.25 -0.63
C ALA A 48 4.86 9.20 -1.92
N ILE A 49 4.82 10.30 -2.69
CA ILE A 49 4.16 10.38 -4.00
C ILE A 49 4.79 9.41 -4.98
N ALA A 50 6.13 9.33 -5.06
CA ALA A 50 6.82 8.44 -5.98
C ALA A 50 6.45 6.97 -5.76
N ILE A 51 6.40 6.52 -4.51
CA ILE A 51 6.04 5.14 -4.17
C ILE A 51 4.55 4.88 -4.40
N LEU A 52 3.66 5.83 -4.05
CA LEU A 52 2.24 5.68 -4.33
C LEU A 52 1.96 5.66 -5.83
N LYS A 53 2.62 6.52 -6.61
CA LYS A 53 2.52 6.54 -8.07
C LYS A 53 2.95 5.21 -8.67
N LYS A 54 4.07 4.64 -8.23
CA LYS A 54 4.53 3.31 -8.68
C LYS A 54 3.47 2.25 -8.41
N ALA A 55 2.91 2.20 -7.18
CA ALA A 55 1.83 1.27 -6.84
C ALA A 55 0.57 1.49 -7.67
N TYR A 56 0.20 2.74 -7.91
CA TYR A 56 -0.98 3.12 -8.71
C TYR A 56 -0.83 2.69 -10.17
N ASP A 57 0.29 2.98 -10.80
CA ASP A 57 0.55 2.66 -12.22
C ASP A 57 0.57 1.14 -12.43
N GLU A 58 1.16 0.37 -11.50
CA GLU A 58 1.16 -1.10 -11.56
C GLU A 58 -0.24 -1.71 -11.36
N CYS A 59 -1.04 -1.13 -10.49
CA CYS A 59 -2.36 -1.67 -10.15
C CYS A 59 -3.48 -1.21 -11.08
N LYS A 60 -3.37 -0.01 -11.65
CA LYS A 60 -4.42 0.62 -12.46
C LYS A 60 -4.99 -0.27 -13.58
N PRO A 61 -4.18 -1.03 -14.35
CA PRO A 61 -4.71 -1.90 -15.40
C PRO A 61 -5.49 -3.10 -14.86
N LEU A 62 -5.22 -3.52 -13.62
CA LEU A 62 -5.76 -4.72 -13.00
C LEU A 62 -6.86 -4.38 -12.00
N TYR A 63 -6.56 -3.44 -11.11
CA TYR A 63 -7.41 -3.12 -9.98
C TYR A 63 -7.04 -1.75 -9.39
N PRO A 64 -7.80 -0.69 -9.65
CA PRO A 64 -7.45 0.66 -9.21
C PRO A 64 -7.43 0.76 -7.67
N ILE A 65 -6.47 1.52 -7.16
CA ILE A 65 -6.44 1.94 -5.75
C ILE A 65 -7.53 3.00 -5.58
N LEU A 66 -8.53 2.74 -4.74
CA LEU A 66 -9.64 3.66 -4.52
C LEU A 66 -9.45 4.53 -3.27
N SER A 67 -8.71 4.02 -2.29
CA SER A 67 -8.46 4.76 -1.05
C SER A 67 -7.08 4.44 -0.51
N ILE A 68 -6.45 5.43 0.09
CA ILE A 68 -5.18 5.29 0.78
C ILE A 68 -5.34 5.74 2.24
N VAL A 69 -4.86 4.91 3.15
CA VAL A 69 -4.80 5.21 4.59
C VAL A 69 -3.38 5.62 4.93
N THR A 70 -3.20 6.76 5.60
CA THR A 70 -1.92 7.23 6.12
C THR A 70 -2.06 7.62 7.58
N ASP A 71 -0.97 7.79 8.27
CA ASP A 71 -0.92 8.52 9.53
C ASP A 71 -1.02 10.05 9.29
N HIS A 72 -0.88 10.82 10.38
CA HIS A 72 -0.90 12.29 10.36
C HIS A 72 0.50 12.90 10.14
N GLY A 73 1.42 12.16 9.53
CA GLY A 73 2.75 12.67 9.19
C GLY A 73 2.67 13.87 8.24
N SER A 74 3.56 14.85 8.43
CA SER A 74 3.59 16.07 7.62
C SER A 74 3.86 15.83 6.14
N GLN A 75 4.39 14.67 5.78
CA GLN A 75 4.61 14.23 4.39
C GLN A 75 3.30 13.82 3.69
N PHE A 76 2.23 13.54 4.44
CA PHE A 76 0.95 13.07 3.90
C PHE A 76 -0.18 14.06 4.08
N TYR A 77 -0.06 14.98 5.04
CA TYR A 77 -1.18 15.81 5.46
C TYR A 77 -0.75 17.20 5.92
N ALA A 78 -1.48 18.21 5.48
CA ALA A 78 -1.29 19.59 5.93
C ALA A 78 -1.82 19.79 7.35
N ASN A 79 -0.92 20.01 8.31
CA ASN A 79 -1.30 20.26 9.71
C ASN A 79 -1.97 21.63 9.94
N LYS A 80 -1.74 22.60 9.04
CA LYS A 80 -2.35 23.94 9.08
C LYS A 80 -3.21 24.13 7.84
N ARG A 81 -4.46 24.54 8.07
CA ARG A 81 -5.44 24.83 7.03
C ARG A 81 -5.96 26.26 7.19
N ASP A 82 -6.39 26.88 6.11
CA ASP A 82 -7.04 28.19 6.15
C ASP A 82 -8.43 28.13 6.82
N VAL A 83 -9.09 29.27 6.91
CA VAL A 83 -10.43 29.40 7.52
C VAL A 83 -11.51 28.59 6.78
N ASN A 84 -11.25 28.20 5.54
CA ASN A 84 -12.14 27.39 4.70
C ASN A 84 -11.77 25.91 4.74
N GLY A 85 -10.76 25.53 5.54
CA GLY A 85 -10.25 24.16 5.62
C GLY A 85 -9.34 23.74 4.47
N TYR A 86 -8.91 24.68 3.61
CA TYR A 86 -8.02 24.43 2.50
C TYR A 86 -6.54 24.56 2.93
N ALA A 87 -5.71 23.68 2.39
CA ALA A 87 -4.26 23.79 2.46
C ALA A 87 -3.65 23.25 1.17
N GLU A 88 -2.67 23.95 0.62
CA GLU A 88 -1.89 23.46 -0.48
C GLU A 88 -0.89 22.43 0.06
N HIS A 89 -1.10 21.15 -0.29
CA HIS A 89 -0.22 20.05 0.11
C HIS A 89 -0.01 19.10 -1.05
N GLY A 90 1.24 18.88 -1.45
CA GLY A 90 1.59 18.13 -2.65
C GLY A 90 1.01 16.71 -2.68
N PHE A 91 1.01 16.00 -1.54
CA PHE A 91 0.45 14.65 -1.47
C PHE A 91 -1.08 14.64 -1.64
N GLU A 92 -1.78 15.54 -0.96
CA GLU A 92 -3.24 15.65 -1.08
C GLU A 92 -3.65 16.06 -2.50
N GLY A 93 -2.92 17.01 -3.12
CA GLY A 93 -3.13 17.40 -4.52
C GLY A 93 -2.92 16.25 -5.50
N PHE A 94 -1.89 15.43 -5.30
CA PHE A 94 -1.69 14.22 -6.12
C PHE A 94 -2.86 13.24 -5.97
N LEU A 95 -3.37 13.02 -4.76
CA LEU A 95 -4.51 12.12 -4.53
C LEU A 95 -5.78 12.60 -5.23
N GLU A 96 -6.04 13.93 -5.22
CA GLU A 96 -7.16 14.53 -5.95
C GLU A 96 -7.02 14.35 -7.45
N GLU A 97 -5.82 14.58 -8.00
CA GLU A 97 -5.54 14.40 -9.44
C GLU A 97 -5.83 12.97 -9.92
N VAL A 98 -5.43 11.96 -9.14
CA VAL A 98 -5.63 10.54 -9.52
C VAL A 98 -6.96 9.95 -9.03
N GLY A 99 -7.77 10.71 -8.29
CA GLY A 99 -9.07 10.28 -7.79
C GLY A 99 -9.01 9.26 -6.65
N ILE A 100 -7.94 9.28 -5.84
CA ILE A 100 -7.77 8.39 -4.67
C ILE A 100 -8.28 9.10 -3.42
N LYS A 101 -9.19 8.44 -2.69
CA LYS A 101 -9.69 8.97 -1.41
C LYS A 101 -8.62 8.88 -0.32
N HIS A 102 -8.27 10.00 0.29
CA HIS A 102 -7.40 10.03 1.48
C HIS A 102 -8.19 9.71 2.75
N ILE A 103 -7.65 8.84 3.58
CA ILE A 103 -8.19 8.46 4.88
C ILE A 103 -7.07 8.58 5.90
N LEU A 104 -7.20 9.55 6.79
CA LEU A 104 -6.27 9.70 7.91
C LEU A 104 -6.59 8.65 8.97
N CYS A 105 -5.57 7.90 9.39
CA CYS A 105 -5.71 6.89 10.45
C CYS A 105 -6.02 7.63 11.76
N GLY A 106 -7.20 7.41 12.33
CA GLY A 106 -7.54 7.98 13.64
C GLY A 106 -6.62 7.44 14.73
N VAL A 107 -6.44 8.22 15.79
CA VAL A 107 -5.55 7.94 16.94
C VAL A 107 -5.81 6.56 17.61
N ASN A 108 -6.89 5.86 17.25
CA ASN A 108 -7.33 4.61 17.86
C ASN A 108 -7.75 3.52 16.84
N HIS A 109 -7.01 3.35 15.73
CA HIS A 109 -7.21 2.20 14.83
C HIS A 109 -6.07 1.17 14.95
N PRO A 110 -6.03 0.36 16.05
CA PRO A 110 -4.94 -0.57 16.34
C PRO A 110 -4.77 -1.65 15.25
N GLN A 111 -5.82 -1.94 14.49
CA GLN A 111 -5.77 -2.95 13.44
C GLN A 111 -4.90 -2.52 12.24
N THR A 112 -4.93 -1.25 11.85
CA THR A 112 -4.11 -0.72 10.74
C THR A 112 -2.64 -0.65 11.16
N ASN A 113 -2.38 -0.12 12.36
CA ASN A 113 -1.03 -0.03 12.90
C ASN A 113 -0.38 -1.40 13.04
N GLY A 114 -1.11 -2.40 13.56
CA GLY A 114 -0.59 -3.77 13.71
C GLY A 114 -0.19 -4.45 12.39
N LYS A 115 -0.77 -4.04 11.25
CA LYS A 115 -0.37 -4.57 9.93
C LYS A 115 0.96 -3.97 9.47
N LEU A 116 1.12 -2.67 9.67
CA LEU A 116 2.36 -1.96 9.37
C LEU A 116 3.50 -2.41 10.27
N GLU A 117 3.25 -2.56 11.58
CA GLU A 117 4.22 -3.08 12.53
C GLU A 117 4.73 -4.46 12.11
N LYS A 118 3.85 -5.36 11.65
CA LYS A 118 4.23 -6.67 11.12
C LYS A 118 5.08 -6.61 9.85
N TRP A 119 4.81 -5.65 8.98
CA TRP A 119 5.63 -5.39 7.81
C TRP A 119 7.02 -4.87 8.21
N HIS A 120 7.08 -3.86 9.06
CA HIS A 120 8.34 -3.28 9.55
C HIS A 120 9.18 -4.32 10.31
N ASP A 121 8.57 -5.10 11.20
CA ASP A 121 9.20 -6.22 11.90
C ASP A 121 9.82 -7.23 10.91
N CYS A 122 9.10 -7.55 9.85
CA CYS A 122 9.58 -8.44 8.80
C CYS A 122 10.76 -7.82 8.04
N TYR A 123 10.69 -6.54 7.72
CA TYR A 123 11.78 -5.79 7.08
C TYR A 123 13.03 -5.80 7.97
N ILE A 124 12.93 -5.38 9.21
CA ILE A 124 14.06 -5.31 10.15
C ILE A 124 14.75 -6.68 10.27
N ARG A 125 13.99 -7.77 10.40
CA ARG A 125 14.53 -9.13 10.61
C ARG A 125 15.14 -9.76 9.38
N HIS A 126 14.72 -9.38 8.19
CA HIS A 126 15.02 -10.17 6.99
C HIS A 126 15.65 -9.40 5.84
N ARG A 127 15.51 -8.07 5.77
CA ARG A 127 15.98 -7.25 4.65
C ARG A 127 17.46 -7.45 4.32
N SER A 128 18.29 -7.57 5.35
CA SER A 128 19.75 -7.75 5.19
C SER A 128 20.17 -9.05 4.49
N ARG A 129 19.24 -10.00 4.31
CA ARG A 129 19.50 -11.29 3.64
C ARG A 129 19.37 -11.18 2.11
N PHE A 130 18.91 -10.05 1.61
CA PHE A 130 18.62 -9.81 0.20
C PHE A 130 19.52 -8.72 -0.35
N ARG A 131 19.91 -8.84 -1.62
CA ARG A 131 20.78 -7.86 -2.29
C ARG A 131 20.07 -6.53 -2.53
N SER A 132 18.76 -6.57 -2.80
CA SER A 132 17.96 -5.37 -3.04
C SER A 132 16.63 -5.42 -2.29
N LEU A 133 15.97 -4.26 -2.20
CA LEU A 133 14.62 -4.15 -1.65
C LEU A 133 13.61 -4.94 -2.50
N GLU A 134 13.78 -4.93 -3.82
CA GLU A 134 12.90 -5.64 -4.75
C GLU A 134 12.95 -7.16 -4.51
N GLU A 135 14.14 -7.74 -4.31
CA GLU A 135 14.29 -9.16 -3.96
C GLU A 135 13.59 -9.48 -2.64
N PHE A 136 13.73 -8.61 -1.64
CA PHE A 136 13.04 -8.77 -0.36
C PHE A 136 11.52 -8.70 -0.51
N VAL A 137 11.00 -7.70 -1.25
CA VAL A 137 9.55 -7.55 -1.51
C VAL A 137 9.01 -8.76 -2.27
N LEU A 138 9.76 -9.25 -3.27
CA LEU A 138 9.38 -10.44 -4.02
C LEU A 138 9.29 -11.66 -3.09
N TRP A 139 10.29 -11.88 -2.24
CA TRP A 139 10.26 -12.93 -1.25
C TRP A 139 9.08 -12.78 -0.28
N TYR A 140 8.85 -11.56 0.25
CA TYR A 140 7.76 -11.28 1.17
C TYR A 140 6.40 -11.61 0.55
N ASN A 141 6.17 -11.20 -0.69
CA ASN A 141 4.91 -11.40 -1.40
C ASN A 141 4.65 -12.87 -1.80
N ASN A 142 5.69 -13.71 -1.82
CA ASN A 142 5.61 -15.13 -2.19
C ASN A 142 5.79 -16.11 -1.02
N ARG A 143 5.89 -15.63 0.21
CA ARG A 143 5.95 -16.51 1.38
C ARG A 143 4.58 -16.66 2.03
N PRO A 144 4.29 -17.82 2.69
CA PRO A 144 3.08 -17.98 3.50
C PRO A 144 2.98 -16.89 4.56
N HIS A 145 1.79 -16.30 4.72
CA HIS A 145 1.58 -15.19 5.64
C HIS A 145 0.58 -15.55 6.74
N GLY A 146 0.98 -15.39 8.02
CA GLY A 146 0.20 -15.82 9.18
C GLY A 146 -1.17 -15.16 9.36
N ALA A 147 -1.42 -13.99 8.77
CA ALA A 147 -2.72 -13.34 8.77
C ALA A 147 -3.65 -13.77 7.61
N LEU A 148 -3.19 -14.69 6.75
CA LEU A 148 -3.93 -15.27 5.64
C LEU A 148 -4.28 -16.74 5.95
N ASN A 149 -4.68 -17.52 4.95
CA ASN A 149 -5.00 -18.92 5.17
C ASN A 149 -3.73 -19.78 5.34
N LEU A 150 -3.24 -19.86 6.56
CA LEU A 150 -2.01 -20.57 6.89
C LEU A 150 -2.10 -22.08 6.59
N ARG A 151 -3.31 -22.69 6.69
CA ARG A 151 -3.49 -24.13 6.36
C ARG A 151 -3.25 -24.43 4.89
N ARG A 152 -3.44 -23.43 4.02
CA ARG A 152 -3.16 -23.51 2.56
C ARG A 152 -1.82 -22.90 2.20
N ALA A 153 -1.00 -22.52 3.18
CA ALA A 153 0.25 -21.78 2.97
C ALA A 153 0.05 -20.55 2.06
N GLU A 154 -1.09 -19.87 2.20
CA GLU A 154 -1.49 -18.76 1.32
C GLU A 154 -0.51 -17.60 1.43
N THR A 155 -0.03 -17.16 0.27
CA THR A 155 0.88 -16.02 0.14
C THR A 155 0.12 -14.72 -0.07
N PRO A 156 0.74 -13.54 0.15
CA PRO A 156 0.16 -12.24 -0.23
C PRO A 156 -0.23 -12.19 -1.72
N ASN A 157 0.56 -12.76 -2.62
CA ASN A 157 0.23 -12.83 -4.04
C ASN A 157 -1.02 -13.68 -4.31
N ASP A 158 -1.14 -14.86 -3.69
CA ASP A 158 -2.32 -15.73 -3.84
C ASP A 158 -3.58 -15.02 -3.33
N ALA A 159 -3.48 -14.39 -2.14
CA ALA A 159 -4.58 -13.64 -1.55
C ALA A 159 -4.99 -12.43 -2.41
N PHE A 160 -4.01 -11.74 -3.00
CA PHE A 160 -4.26 -10.62 -3.90
C PHE A 160 -5.07 -11.05 -5.12
N ILE A 161 -4.66 -12.13 -5.76
CA ILE A 161 -5.35 -12.72 -6.92
C ILE A 161 -6.74 -13.21 -6.53
N ARG A 162 -6.85 -14.01 -5.46
CA ARG A 162 -8.13 -14.56 -5.01
C ARG A 162 -9.17 -13.49 -4.64
N LYS A 163 -8.71 -12.35 -4.13
CA LYS A 163 -9.57 -11.24 -3.71
C LYS A 163 -9.85 -10.22 -4.82
N MET A 164 -9.35 -10.44 -6.03
CA MET A 164 -9.75 -9.64 -7.18
C MET A 164 -11.22 -9.85 -7.50
N ARG A 165 -11.87 -8.79 -7.99
CA ARG A 165 -13.27 -8.88 -8.44
C ARG A 165 -13.38 -9.77 -9.68
N PRO A 166 -14.48 -10.53 -9.82
CA PRO A 166 -14.71 -11.35 -11.00
C PRO A 166 -14.62 -10.58 -12.32
N GLU A 167 -15.06 -9.31 -12.33
CA GLU A 167 -15.04 -8.45 -13.51
C GLU A 167 -13.61 -8.15 -13.99
N VAL A 168 -12.65 -8.06 -13.07
CA VAL A 168 -11.23 -7.88 -13.39
C VAL A 168 -10.69 -9.13 -14.09
N TRP A 169 -11.06 -10.31 -13.61
CA TRP A 169 -10.70 -11.58 -14.23
C TRP A 169 -11.26 -11.70 -15.65
N LEU A 170 -12.53 -11.32 -15.82
CA LEU A 170 -13.17 -11.33 -17.16
C LEU A 170 -12.47 -10.35 -18.11
N GLY A 171 -12.12 -9.15 -17.64
CA GLY A 171 -11.39 -8.17 -18.44
C GLY A 171 -9.98 -8.62 -18.82
N LEU A 172 -9.26 -9.30 -17.92
CA LEU A 172 -7.94 -9.86 -18.20
C LEU A 172 -8.04 -11.02 -19.21
N ALA A 173 -9.02 -11.91 -19.03
CA ALA A 173 -9.27 -13.00 -19.96
C ALA A 173 -9.64 -12.47 -21.36
N ALA A 174 -10.54 -11.49 -21.45
CA ALA A 174 -10.90 -10.85 -22.72
C ALA A 174 -9.66 -10.30 -23.45
N LYS A 175 -8.80 -9.55 -22.77
CA LYS A 175 -7.54 -9.03 -23.35
C LYS A 175 -6.59 -10.14 -23.82
N SER A 176 -6.49 -11.26 -23.09
CA SER A 176 -5.61 -12.38 -23.49
C SER A 176 -6.13 -13.16 -24.69
N PHE A 177 -7.44 -13.10 -24.96
CA PHE A 177 -8.07 -13.73 -26.13
C PHE A 177 -8.31 -12.74 -27.30
N GLY A 178 -7.85 -11.48 -27.19
CA GLY A 178 -7.93 -10.50 -28.27
C GLY A 178 -9.32 -9.91 -28.50
N TRP A 179 -10.17 -9.89 -27.45
CA TRP A 179 -11.50 -9.28 -27.47
C TRP A 179 -11.43 -7.82 -27.00
#